data_774e8baccd0a20813660c8ef113993b3
#
_entry.id   774e8baccd0a20813660c8ef113993b3
#
_cell.length_a   1.000
_cell.length_b   1.000
_cell.length_c   1.000
_cell.angle_alpha   90.00
_cell.angle_beta   90.00
_cell.angle_gamma   90.00
#
_symmetry.space_group_name_H-M   'P 1'
#
loop_
_entity.id
_entity.type
_entity.pdbx_description
1 polymer ?
#
loop_
_entity_poly.entity_id
_entity_poly.type
_entity_poly.pdbx_seq_one_letter_code
_entity_poly.pdbx_strand_id
1 'polypeptide(L)'
;MKFTKMHGIGNDYVYVNCFEETVKDPAAVAKFVSDRHFGIGSDGLILIRPSEIADCEMDMYNLDGSQGAMCGNGIRCVAKYVYDHGIVDKTSLSIATRSGIKYVDLTIRDGKASMVKVNMGSPILTAKEIPVVAKTEHVIDAPITVDGKEYHMTAVSMGNPHAIIYVDDVNSLDLEKIGPSFENHVCFPDRVNTEFVQVIDRHTVKMRVWERGSGETLACGTGACAVTVASILNDKVDGSKPVTVQLLGGDLNISWERDENLVYMTGPATTVFDGEIDLGFLGE
;
A
#
# COMPACT_ATOMS: atom_id res chain seq x y z
N MET A 1 19.32 19.55 2.80
CA MET A 1 17.96 19.05 3.16
C MET A 1 18.11 17.92 4.15
N LYS A 2 17.50 18.05 5.33
CA LYS A 2 17.43 16.97 6.31
C LYS A 2 16.32 16.00 5.92
N PHE A 3 16.51 14.73 6.19
CA PHE A 3 15.54 13.67 5.87
C PHE A 3 15.62 12.52 6.85
N THR A 4 14.57 11.73 6.88
CA THR A 4 14.51 10.43 7.55
C THR A 4 14.21 9.33 6.54
N LYS A 5 14.98 8.26 6.52
CA LYS A 5 14.69 7.06 5.76
C LYS A 5 13.79 6.15 6.59
N MET A 6 12.63 5.78 6.04
CA MET A 6 11.69 4.88 6.71
C MET A 6 11.08 3.89 5.71
N HIS A 7 10.55 2.79 6.23
CA HIS A 7 9.77 1.84 5.43
C HIS A 7 8.56 1.27 6.20
N GLY A 8 7.52 0.94 5.44
CA GLY A 8 6.42 0.08 5.88
C GLY A 8 6.56 -1.29 5.21
N ILE A 9 7.09 -2.28 5.95
CA ILE A 9 7.33 -3.66 5.47
C ILE A 9 8.05 -3.71 4.09
N GLY A 10 9.18 -3.01 3.98
CA GLY A 10 10.05 -3.05 2.79
C GLY A 10 9.75 -2.01 1.72
N ASN A 11 8.54 -1.42 1.67
CA ASN A 11 8.26 -0.28 0.82
C ASN A 11 8.83 0.99 1.47
N ASP A 12 9.89 1.53 0.88
CA ASP A 12 10.79 2.50 1.51
C ASP A 12 10.75 3.87 0.84
N TYR A 13 10.66 4.92 1.65
CA TYR A 13 10.66 6.32 1.19
C TYR A 13 11.67 7.17 1.94
N VAL A 14 12.04 8.27 1.31
CA VAL A 14 12.70 9.41 1.95
C VAL A 14 11.61 10.34 2.48
N TYR A 15 11.65 10.64 3.78
CA TYR A 15 10.68 11.53 4.44
C TYR A 15 11.33 12.84 4.78
N VAL A 16 10.66 13.95 4.47
CA VAL A 16 11.13 15.31 4.78
C VAL A 16 10.11 16.01 5.64
N ASN A 17 10.54 16.52 6.78
CA ASN A 17 9.73 17.32 7.69
C ASN A 17 9.59 18.76 7.18
N CYS A 18 8.51 19.04 6.47
CA CYS A 18 8.23 20.37 5.93
C CYS A 18 7.60 21.35 6.95
N PHE A 19 7.54 21.02 8.24
CA PHE A 19 7.38 22.00 9.31
C PHE A 19 8.68 22.79 9.54
N GLU A 20 9.83 22.25 9.13
CA GLU A 20 11.16 22.83 9.30
C GLU A 20 11.90 23.05 7.97
N GLU A 21 11.65 22.21 6.96
CA GLU A 21 12.34 22.21 5.67
C GLU A 21 11.44 22.72 4.54
N THR A 22 12.04 23.30 3.50
CA THR A 22 11.32 23.72 2.29
C THR A 22 11.90 23.01 1.08
N VAL A 23 11.06 22.25 0.36
CA VAL A 23 11.42 21.56 -0.88
C VAL A 23 10.78 22.31 -2.06
N LYS A 24 11.59 22.98 -2.88
CA LYS A 24 11.11 23.85 -3.97
C LYS A 24 10.58 23.06 -5.17
N ASP A 25 11.28 22.00 -5.58
CA ASP A 25 10.89 21.11 -6.69
C ASP A 25 10.85 19.66 -6.19
N PRO A 26 9.71 19.23 -5.59
CA PRO A 26 9.60 17.89 -5.05
C PRO A 26 9.75 16.78 -6.10
N ALA A 27 9.34 17.04 -7.35
CA ALA A 27 9.44 16.06 -8.43
C ALA A 27 10.90 15.79 -8.83
N ALA A 28 11.71 16.84 -8.97
CA ALA A 28 13.14 16.71 -9.24
C ALA A 28 13.88 16.06 -8.06
N VAL A 29 13.54 16.51 -6.82
CA VAL A 29 14.13 15.92 -5.60
C VAL A 29 13.78 14.43 -5.49
N ALA A 30 12.52 14.04 -5.74
CA ALA A 30 12.11 12.64 -5.69
C ALA A 30 12.93 11.76 -6.66
N LYS A 31 13.10 12.20 -7.91
CA LYS A 31 13.93 11.48 -8.89
C LYS A 31 15.36 11.29 -8.41
N PHE A 32 15.96 12.34 -7.86
CA PHE A 32 17.33 12.30 -7.40
C PHE A 32 17.50 11.43 -6.15
N VAL A 33 16.72 11.67 -5.09
CA VAL A 33 16.88 10.94 -3.82
C VAL A 33 16.49 9.49 -3.93
N SER A 34 15.64 9.13 -4.90
CA SER A 34 15.19 7.75 -5.09
C SER A 34 16.19 6.87 -5.83
N ASP A 35 17.15 7.46 -6.56
CA ASP A 35 18.19 6.69 -7.24
C ASP A 35 19.02 5.90 -6.21
N ARG A 36 19.09 4.57 -6.39
CA ARG A 36 19.74 3.67 -5.44
C ARG A 36 21.28 3.66 -5.57
N HIS A 37 21.82 4.29 -6.60
CA HIS A 37 23.26 4.34 -6.86
C HIS A 37 23.83 5.75 -6.68
N PHE A 38 23.08 6.79 -7.04
CA PHE A 38 23.54 8.18 -7.04
C PHE A 38 22.81 9.07 -6.02
N GLY A 39 21.69 8.60 -5.46
CA GLY A 39 20.91 9.28 -4.42
C GLY A 39 20.98 8.54 -3.07
N ILE A 40 19.88 8.63 -2.34
CA ILE A 40 19.69 7.91 -1.07
C ILE A 40 19.20 6.48 -1.34
N GLY A 41 18.46 6.28 -2.42
CA GLY A 41 17.79 5.03 -2.79
C GLY A 41 16.46 4.86 -2.06
N SER A 42 15.35 4.85 -2.80
CA SER A 42 13.99 4.67 -2.25
C SER A 42 12.98 4.41 -3.36
N ASP A 43 11.76 4.08 -2.97
CA ASP A 43 10.61 3.99 -3.88
C ASP A 43 10.01 5.38 -4.17
N GLY A 44 10.47 6.43 -3.46
CA GLY A 44 10.03 7.80 -3.67
C GLY A 44 10.35 8.73 -2.50
N LEU A 45 9.70 9.90 -2.54
CA LEU A 45 9.80 10.98 -1.56
C LEU A 45 8.43 11.24 -0.93
N ILE A 46 8.38 11.41 0.38
CA ILE A 46 7.19 11.86 1.10
C ILE A 46 7.52 13.12 1.87
N LEU A 47 6.78 14.19 1.60
CA LEU A 47 6.83 15.44 2.33
C LEU A 47 5.74 15.43 3.40
N ILE A 48 6.14 15.63 4.65
CA ILE A 48 5.24 15.76 5.79
C ILE A 48 5.01 17.25 6.00
N ARG A 49 3.82 17.74 5.61
CA ARG A 49 3.49 19.17 5.58
C ARG A 49 2.53 19.56 6.70
N PRO A 50 2.55 20.83 7.14
CA PRO A 50 1.42 21.41 7.89
C PRO A 50 0.12 21.31 7.08
N SER A 51 -1.01 21.15 7.77
CA SER A 51 -2.35 21.12 7.16
C SER A 51 -3.31 22.03 7.92
N GLU A 52 -4.22 22.68 7.21
CA GLU A 52 -5.31 23.46 7.82
C GLU A 52 -6.55 22.62 8.12
N ILE A 53 -6.65 21.40 7.55
CA ILE A 53 -7.84 20.54 7.59
C ILE A 53 -7.59 19.20 8.29
N ALA A 54 -6.36 18.91 8.65
CA ALA A 54 -5.93 17.67 9.29
C ALA A 54 -4.74 17.95 10.23
N ASP A 55 -4.29 16.92 10.96
CA ASP A 55 -3.13 17.06 11.86
C ASP A 55 -1.81 17.30 11.10
N CYS A 56 -1.72 16.71 9.93
CA CYS A 56 -0.64 16.95 8.95
C CYS A 56 -1.12 16.55 7.56
N GLU A 57 -0.29 16.82 6.56
CA GLU A 57 -0.50 16.40 5.18
C GLU A 57 0.65 15.49 4.73
N MET A 58 0.29 14.43 4.02
CA MET A 58 1.20 13.54 3.29
C MET A 58 1.17 13.89 1.80
N ASP A 59 2.25 14.52 1.32
CA ASP A 59 2.44 14.84 -0.10
C ASP A 59 3.54 13.93 -0.66
N MET A 60 3.15 12.95 -1.50
CA MET A 60 4.05 11.90 -1.95
C MET A 60 4.39 11.98 -3.43
N TYR A 61 5.62 11.60 -3.74
CA TYR A 61 6.16 11.53 -5.09
C TYR A 61 6.83 10.17 -5.30
N ASN A 62 6.50 9.54 -6.42
CA ASN A 62 7.13 8.30 -6.85
C ASN A 62 8.59 8.55 -7.31
N LEU A 63 9.34 7.48 -7.49
CA LEU A 63 10.74 7.54 -7.95
C LEU A 63 10.92 8.24 -9.32
N ASP A 64 9.89 8.26 -10.16
CA ASP A 64 9.87 8.94 -11.46
C ASP A 64 9.50 10.45 -11.35
N GLY A 65 9.24 10.93 -10.13
CA GLY A 65 8.79 12.29 -9.83
C GLY A 65 7.30 12.52 -10.03
N SER A 66 6.52 11.54 -10.44
CA SER A 66 5.08 11.64 -10.49
C SER A 66 4.48 11.71 -9.09
N GLN A 67 3.45 12.55 -8.92
CA GLN A 67 2.79 12.72 -7.63
C GLN A 67 1.75 11.62 -7.41
N GLY A 68 1.90 10.87 -6.32
CA GLY A 68 0.97 9.83 -5.92
C GLY A 68 -0.24 10.36 -5.13
N ALA A 69 -1.33 9.61 -5.13
CA ALA A 69 -2.53 9.99 -4.40
C ALA A 69 -2.48 9.59 -2.90
N MET A 70 -2.01 8.40 -2.61
CA MET A 70 -1.85 7.84 -1.26
C MET A 70 -1.06 6.53 -1.34
N CYS A 71 -0.29 6.23 -0.29
CA CYS A 71 0.39 4.96 -0.08
C CYS A 71 0.09 4.45 1.34
N GLY A 72 -0.51 3.27 1.46
CA GLY A 72 -0.87 2.67 2.75
C GLY A 72 0.36 2.37 3.62
N ASN A 73 1.51 2.04 3.01
CA ASN A 73 2.77 1.84 3.73
C ASN A 73 3.37 3.19 4.16
N GLY A 74 3.37 4.17 3.26
CA GLY A 74 3.90 5.51 3.52
C GLY A 74 3.15 6.25 4.61
N ILE A 75 1.81 6.18 4.64
CA ILE A 75 1.01 6.89 5.64
C ILE A 75 1.26 6.36 7.07
N ARG A 76 1.58 5.06 7.22
CA ARG A 76 1.98 4.52 8.53
C ARG A 76 3.27 5.14 9.04
N CYS A 77 4.24 5.34 8.13
CA CYS A 77 5.49 6.01 8.44
C CYS A 77 5.28 7.49 8.78
N VAL A 78 4.41 8.21 8.04
CA VAL A 78 4.04 9.60 8.36
C VAL A 78 3.46 9.69 9.77
N ALA A 79 2.48 8.84 10.10
CA ALA A 79 1.83 8.82 11.41
C ALA A 79 2.84 8.54 12.55
N LYS A 80 3.72 7.55 12.35
CA LYS A 80 4.82 7.29 13.29
C LYS A 80 5.76 8.48 13.41
N TYR A 81 6.15 9.08 12.30
CA TYR A 81 7.08 10.20 12.29
C TYR A 81 6.56 11.37 13.11
N VAL A 82 5.33 11.85 12.83
CA VAL A 82 4.77 13.03 13.50
C VAL A 82 4.57 12.81 15.00
N TYR A 83 4.25 11.59 15.42
CA TYR A 83 4.15 11.24 16.83
C TYR A 83 5.52 11.16 17.50
N ASP A 84 6.43 10.38 16.93
CA ASP A 84 7.75 10.10 17.51
C ASP A 84 8.63 11.35 17.63
N HIS A 85 8.39 12.37 16.78
CA HIS A 85 9.09 13.66 16.80
C HIS A 85 8.32 14.76 17.55
N GLY A 86 7.19 14.44 18.18
CA GLY A 86 6.41 15.39 18.97
C GLY A 86 5.75 16.51 18.16
N ILE A 87 5.56 16.31 16.84
CA ILE A 87 4.82 17.26 15.99
C ILE A 87 3.32 17.19 16.35
N VAL A 88 2.83 15.98 16.64
CA VAL A 88 1.45 15.73 17.08
C VAL A 88 1.47 14.93 18.39
N ASP A 89 0.74 15.40 19.41
CA ASP A 89 0.67 14.76 20.74
C ASP A 89 -0.69 14.07 20.95
N LYS A 90 -1.02 13.12 20.09
CA LYS A 90 -2.20 12.25 20.22
C LYS A 90 -2.01 10.97 19.42
N THR A 91 -2.75 9.91 19.77
CA THR A 91 -2.63 8.59 19.16
C THR A 91 -3.64 8.30 18.06
N SER A 92 -4.67 9.12 17.93
CA SER A 92 -5.62 9.09 16.81
C SER A 92 -5.42 10.34 15.97
N LEU A 93 -5.01 10.14 14.71
CA LEU A 93 -4.57 11.20 13.81
C LEU A 93 -5.45 11.26 12.56
N SER A 94 -5.60 12.47 12.04
CA SER A 94 -6.08 12.72 10.68
C SER A 94 -4.90 13.16 9.79
N ILE A 95 -4.78 12.59 8.60
CA ILE A 95 -3.72 12.92 7.65
C ILE A 95 -4.37 13.28 6.32
N ALA A 96 -4.17 14.51 5.87
CA ALA A 96 -4.61 14.94 4.55
C ALA A 96 -3.76 14.25 3.48
N THR A 97 -4.41 13.75 2.43
CA THR A 97 -3.76 13.17 1.25
C THR A 97 -4.52 13.64 0.01
N ARG A 98 -3.98 13.42 -1.18
CA ARG A 98 -4.70 13.72 -2.43
C ARG A 98 -5.94 12.85 -2.65
N SER A 99 -6.03 11.69 -1.96
CA SER A 99 -7.23 10.84 -1.96
C SER A 99 -8.19 11.16 -0.81
N GLY A 100 -8.07 12.33 -0.19
CA GLY A 100 -8.88 12.77 0.95
C GLY A 100 -8.19 12.55 2.29
N ILE A 101 -8.90 12.90 3.37
CA ILE A 101 -8.40 12.74 4.73
C ILE A 101 -8.45 11.26 5.12
N LYS A 102 -7.34 10.76 5.66
CA LYS A 102 -7.22 9.41 6.22
C LYS A 102 -7.11 9.48 7.73
N TYR A 103 -7.75 8.52 8.40
CA TYR A 103 -7.72 8.40 9.85
C TYR A 103 -6.86 7.21 10.24
N VAL A 104 -6.01 7.42 11.21
CA VAL A 104 -5.06 6.40 11.68
C VAL A 104 -5.01 6.38 13.20
N ASP A 105 -4.84 5.19 13.78
CA ASP A 105 -4.65 4.98 15.21
C ASP A 105 -3.29 4.35 15.48
N LEU A 106 -2.57 4.90 16.45
CA LEU A 106 -1.25 4.45 16.85
C LEU A 106 -1.31 3.54 18.07
N THR A 107 -0.60 2.43 18.01
CA THR A 107 -0.25 1.64 19.19
C THR A 107 1.13 2.07 19.67
N ILE A 108 1.21 2.56 20.90
CA ILE A 108 2.45 3.06 21.49
C ILE A 108 3.10 1.98 22.34
N ARG A 109 4.41 1.79 22.15
CA ARG A 109 5.26 0.94 22.98
C ARG A 109 6.55 1.70 23.27
N ASP A 110 6.96 1.74 24.53
CA ASP A 110 8.18 2.42 24.99
C ASP A 110 8.28 3.88 24.51
N GLY A 111 7.14 4.61 24.51
CA GLY A 111 7.05 6.02 24.11
C GLY A 111 7.13 6.26 22.59
N LYS A 112 7.13 5.22 21.77
CA LYS A 112 7.20 5.30 20.31
C LYS A 112 6.03 4.57 19.65
N ALA A 113 5.61 5.02 18.47
CA ALA A 113 4.61 4.31 17.67
C ALA A 113 5.21 2.99 17.15
N SER A 114 4.58 1.87 17.52
CA SER A 114 5.01 0.51 17.15
C SER A 114 4.16 -0.08 16.03
N MET A 115 2.85 0.16 16.06
CA MET A 115 1.90 -0.27 15.03
C MET A 115 0.99 0.89 14.66
N VAL A 116 0.52 0.90 13.42
CA VAL A 116 -0.40 1.91 12.91
C VAL A 116 -1.58 1.22 12.24
N LYS A 117 -2.79 1.49 12.75
CA LYS A 117 -4.06 1.08 12.15
C LYS A 117 -4.55 2.19 11.24
N VAL A 118 -4.78 1.88 9.97
CA VAL A 118 -5.22 2.83 8.92
C VAL A 118 -6.63 2.46 8.47
N ASN A 119 -7.53 3.43 8.44
CA ASN A 119 -8.81 3.28 7.75
C ASN A 119 -8.57 3.36 6.24
N MET A 120 -8.71 2.23 5.56
CA MET A 120 -8.48 2.10 4.12
C MET A 120 -9.72 2.43 3.27
N GLY A 121 -10.87 2.66 3.91
CA GLY A 121 -12.15 2.91 3.27
C GLY A 121 -12.90 1.65 2.91
N SER A 122 -13.91 1.79 2.07
CA SER A 122 -14.81 0.70 1.66
C SER A 122 -14.28 -0.04 0.44
N PRO A 123 -14.35 -1.38 0.42
CA PRO A 123 -14.04 -2.15 -0.77
C PRO A 123 -15.14 -1.97 -1.82
N ILE A 124 -14.77 -1.86 -3.08
CA ILE A 124 -15.68 -1.83 -4.22
C ILE A 124 -15.71 -3.23 -4.84
N LEU A 125 -16.92 -3.82 -4.94
CA LEU A 125 -17.14 -5.18 -5.43
C LEU A 125 -17.85 -5.21 -6.77
N THR A 126 -18.47 -4.11 -7.18
CA THR A 126 -19.18 -3.99 -8.44
C THR A 126 -18.20 -4.02 -9.61
N ALA A 127 -18.32 -5.00 -10.49
CA ALA A 127 -17.38 -5.26 -11.58
C ALA A 127 -17.11 -4.01 -12.45
N LYS A 128 -18.16 -3.25 -12.75
CA LYS A 128 -18.07 -2.02 -13.57
C LYS A 128 -17.25 -0.92 -12.90
N GLU A 129 -17.22 -0.88 -11.55
CA GLU A 129 -16.53 0.16 -10.78
C GLU A 129 -15.10 -0.24 -10.42
N ILE A 130 -14.76 -1.55 -10.54
CA ILE A 130 -13.39 -2.05 -10.26
C ILE A 130 -12.33 -1.51 -11.24
N PRO A 131 -12.41 -1.30 -12.56
CA PRO A 131 -13.25 -1.82 -13.63
C PRO A 131 -12.78 -3.20 -14.12
N VAL A 132 -13.70 -4.14 -14.23
CA VAL A 132 -13.48 -5.45 -14.84
C VAL A 132 -14.63 -5.82 -15.76
N VAL A 133 -14.32 -6.33 -16.95
CA VAL A 133 -15.33 -6.81 -17.92
C VAL A 133 -15.79 -8.19 -17.46
N ALA A 134 -17.01 -8.27 -16.98
CA ALA A 134 -17.61 -9.50 -16.47
C ALA A 134 -19.08 -9.63 -16.88
N LYS A 135 -19.61 -10.85 -16.80
CA LYS A 135 -21.03 -11.15 -17.07
C LYS A 135 -21.91 -10.94 -15.84
N THR A 136 -21.31 -10.90 -14.65
CA THR A 136 -21.96 -10.77 -13.35
C THR A 136 -21.66 -9.43 -12.72
N GLU A 137 -22.52 -8.96 -11.83
CA GLU A 137 -22.32 -7.71 -11.08
C GLU A 137 -21.10 -7.78 -10.17
N HIS A 138 -20.85 -8.94 -9.56
CA HIS A 138 -19.68 -9.22 -8.74
C HIS A 138 -18.87 -10.36 -9.35
N VAL A 139 -17.55 -10.25 -9.27
CA VAL A 139 -16.61 -11.26 -9.77
C VAL A 139 -16.03 -11.99 -8.56
N ILE A 140 -16.66 -13.11 -8.18
CA ILE A 140 -16.27 -13.94 -7.05
C ILE A 140 -16.06 -15.35 -7.57
N ASP A 141 -14.86 -15.91 -7.38
CA ASP A 141 -14.46 -17.24 -7.85
C ASP A 141 -14.80 -17.51 -9.32
N ALA A 142 -14.65 -16.47 -10.15
CA ALA A 142 -15.00 -16.53 -11.56
C ALA A 142 -13.82 -17.03 -12.41
N PRO A 143 -14.10 -17.87 -13.46
CA PRO A 143 -13.03 -18.39 -14.30
C PRO A 143 -12.38 -17.28 -15.15
N ILE A 144 -11.06 -17.35 -15.29
CA ILE A 144 -10.24 -16.53 -16.18
C ILE A 144 -9.20 -17.41 -16.86
N THR A 145 -9.00 -17.23 -18.16
CA THR A 145 -7.98 -17.97 -18.91
C THR A 145 -6.79 -17.08 -19.22
N VAL A 146 -5.63 -17.39 -18.66
CA VAL A 146 -4.38 -16.67 -18.86
C VAL A 146 -3.33 -17.63 -19.44
N ASP A 147 -2.73 -17.28 -20.56
CA ASP A 147 -1.75 -18.08 -21.30
C ASP A 147 -2.22 -19.52 -21.55
N GLY A 148 -3.52 -19.69 -21.86
CA GLY A 148 -4.13 -21.00 -22.14
C GLY A 148 -4.39 -21.87 -20.91
N LYS A 149 -4.14 -21.38 -19.70
CA LYS A 149 -4.44 -22.05 -18.44
C LYS A 149 -5.63 -21.38 -17.76
N GLU A 150 -6.58 -22.17 -17.27
CA GLU A 150 -7.70 -21.68 -16.50
C GLU A 150 -7.30 -21.45 -15.04
N TYR A 151 -7.75 -20.32 -14.49
CA TYR A 151 -7.65 -19.91 -13.10
C TYR A 151 -9.02 -19.43 -12.64
N HIS A 152 -9.19 -19.29 -11.34
CA HIS A 152 -10.34 -18.66 -10.73
C HIS A 152 -9.92 -17.37 -10.05
N MET A 153 -10.68 -16.29 -10.25
CA MET A 153 -10.36 -14.99 -9.66
C MET A 153 -11.53 -14.38 -8.91
N THR A 154 -11.19 -13.60 -7.90
CA THR A 154 -12.10 -12.65 -7.27
C THR A 154 -11.56 -11.25 -7.49
N ALA A 155 -12.40 -10.34 -7.99
CA ALA A 155 -11.99 -8.96 -8.25
C ALA A 155 -12.51 -8.03 -7.14
N VAL A 156 -11.62 -7.17 -6.63
CA VAL A 156 -11.90 -6.16 -5.59
C VAL A 156 -11.17 -4.88 -5.95
N SER A 157 -11.77 -3.71 -5.69
CA SER A 157 -11.04 -2.45 -5.73
C SER A 157 -10.95 -1.83 -4.33
N MET A 158 -9.77 -1.36 -3.98
CA MET A 158 -9.50 -0.53 -2.80
C MET A 158 -9.12 0.90 -3.22
N GLY A 159 -9.73 1.39 -4.33
CA GLY A 159 -9.38 2.61 -5.04
C GLY A 159 -8.47 2.35 -6.25
N ASN A 160 -7.96 1.15 -6.38
CA ASN A 160 -7.24 0.58 -7.51
C ASN A 160 -7.67 -0.89 -7.70
N PRO A 161 -7.66 -1.43 -8.94
CA PRO A 161 -8.16 -2.78 -9.23
C PRO A 161 -7.20 -3.87 -8.76
N HIS A 162 -7.76 -4.93 -8.14
CA HIS A 162 -7.05 -6.13 -7.69
C HIS A 162 -7.75 -7.39 -8.20
N ALA A 163 -6.98 -8.35 -8.69
CA ALA A 163 -7.42 -9.70 -9.05
C ALA A 163 -6.76 -10.71 -8.11
N ILE A 164 -7.56 -11.39 -7.32
CA ILE A 164 -7.09 -12.34 -6.31
C ILE A 164 -7.21 -13.76 -6.86
N ILE A 165 -6.09 -14.48 -6.95
CA ILE A 165 -5.93 -15.82 -7.50
C ILE A 165 -5.44 -16.75 -6.39
N TYR A 166 -6.24 -17.76 -6.02
CA TYR A 166 -5.82 -18.74 -5.02
C TYR A 166 -4.95 -19.84 -5.66
N VAL A 167 -3.87 -20.18 -4.98
CA VAL A 167 -2.89 -21.18 -5.38
C VAL A 167 -2.47 -22.03 -4.19
N ASP A 168 -1.98 -23.24 -4.46
CA ASP A 168 -1.54 -24.18 -3.40
C ASP A 168 -0.22 -23.72 -2.75
N ASP A 169 0.72 -23.15 -3.53
CA ASP A 169 2.00 -22.64 -3.06
C ASP A 169 2.42 -21.40 -3.85
N VAL A 170 2.44 -20.25 -3.20
CA VAL A 170 2.86 -18.98 -3.80
C VAL A 170 4.36 -18.95 -4.15
N ASN A 171 5.18 -19.76 -3.46
CA ASN A 171 6.63 -19.77 -3.72
C ASN A 171 7.00 -20.52 -5.00
N SER A 172 6.11 -21.39 -5.51
CA SER A 172 6.33 -22.13 -6.74
C SER A 172 6.14 -21.29 -8.01
N LEU A 173 5.66 -20.05 -7.89
CA LEU A 173 5.31 -19.21 -9.02
C LEU A 173 6.50 -18.38 -9.51
N ASP A 174 6.64 -18.30 -10.82
CA ASP A 174 7.51 -17.35 -11.52
C ASP A 174 6.67 -16.13 -11.95
N LEU A 175 6.58 -15.11 -11.05
CA LEU A 175 5.74 -13.94 -11.28
C LEU A 175 6.24 -13.07 -12.44
N GLU A 176 7.55 -13.01 -12.66
CA GLU A 176 8.12 -12.28 -13.81
C GLU A 176 7.61 -12.83 -15.14
N LYS A 177 7.32 -14.13 -15.17
CA LYS A 177 6.81 -14.81 -16.35
C LYS A 177 5.30 -14.64 -16.51
N ILE A 178 4.53 -14.87 -15.45
CA ILE A 178 3.06 -14.92 -15.55
C ILE A 178 2.38 -13.58 -15.26
N GLY A 179 3.00 -12.72 -14.44
CA GLY A 179 2.45 -11.45 -13.97
C GLY A 179 2.02 -10.51 -15.09
N PRO A 180 2.86 -10.28 -16.13
CA PRO A 180 2.50 -9.42 -17.25
C PRO A 180 1.22 -9.86 -18.00
N SER A 181 0.99 -11.16 -18.11
CA SER A 181 -0.20 -11.71 -18.79
C SER A 181 -1.49 -11.48 -17.97
N PHE A 182 -1.40 -11.50 -16.64
CA PHE A 182 -2.51 -11.12 -15.77
C PHE A 182 -2.74 -9.62 -15.78
N GLU A 183 -1.67 -8.81 -15.59
CA GLU A 183 -1.75 -7.35 -15.57
C GLU A 183 -2.46 -6.78 -16.78
N ASN A 184 -2.14 -7.32 -17.98
CA ASN A 184 -2.62 -6.84 -19.27
C ASN A 184 -3.77 -7.69 -19.82
N HIS A 185 -4.42 -8.51 -19.01
CA HIS A 185 -5.50 -9.36 -19.46
C HIS A 185 -6.69 -8.52 -19.96
N VAL A 186 -7.29 -8.94 -21.08
CA VAL A 186 -8.34 -8.20 -21.80
C VAL A 186 -9.58 -7.84 -20.97
N CYS A 187 -9.86 -8.58 -19.89
CA CYS A 187 -10.97 -8.25 -18.98
C CYS A 187 -10.67 -7.05 -18.06
N PHE A 188 -9.43 -6.56 -18.01
CA PHE A 188 -9.04 -5.40 -17.21
C PHE A 188 -8.58 -4.26 -18.12
N PRO A 189 -9.50 -3.37 -18.59
CA PRO A 189 -9.18 -2.30 -19.54
C PRO A 189 -8.14 -1.31 -19.02
N ASP A 190 -8.08 -1.12 -17.68
CA ASP A 190 -7.14 -0.21 -17.01
C ASP A 190 -5.96 -0.97 -16.38
N ARG A 191 -5.73 -2.22 -16.81
CA ARG A 191 -4.79 -3.16 -16.18
C ARG A 191 -5.16 -3.45 -14.72
N VAL A 192 -4.43 -4.36 -14.06
CA VAL A 192 -4.78 -4.82 -12.71
C VAL A 192 -3.54 -5.17 -11.90
N ASN A 193 -3.60 -4.99 -10.58
CA ASN A 193 -2.70 -5.66 -9.64
C ASN A 193 -3.21 -7.09 -9.45
N THR A 194 -2.31 -8.07 -9.46
CA THR A 194 -2.69 -9.48 -9.28
C THR A 194 -2.02 -10.04 -8.05
N GLU A 195 -2.84 -10.50 -7.11
CA GLU A 195 -2.41 -11.14 -5.87
C GLU A 195 -2.56 -12.65 -5.99
N PHE A 196 -1.46 -13.38 -5.90
CA PHE A 196 -1.45 -14.83 -5.78
C PHE A 196 -1.45 -15.20 -4.30
N VAL A 197 -2.44 -15.99 -3.88
CA VAL A 197 -2.74 -16.19 -2.46
C VAL A 197 -2.76 -17.67 -2.11
N GLN A 198 -1.99 -18.02 -1.08
CA GLN A 198 -2.01 -19.31 -0.42
C GLN A 198 -2.72 -19.17 0.92
N VAL A 199 -3.77 -19.97 1.14
CA VAL A 199 -4.45 -20.03 2.43
C VAL A 199 -3.63 -20.92 3.36
N ILE A 200 -3.18 -20.38 4.49
CA ILE A 200 -2.42 -21.11 5.50
C ILE A 200 -3.35 -21.70 6.54
N ASP A 201 -4.27 -20.90 7.07
CA ASP A 201 -5.33 -21.30 7.99
C ASP A 201 -6.52 -20.34 7.93
N ARG A 202 -7.49 -20.49 8.84
CA ARG A 202 -8.72 -19.66 8.87
C ARG A 202 -8.48 -18.19 9.22
N HIS A 203 -7.25 -17.79 9.62
CA HIS A 203 -6.90 -16.44 10.02
C HIS A 203 -5.61 -15.95 9.37
N THR A 204 -4.99 -16.75 8.52
CA THR A 204 -3.69 -16.44 7.91
C THR A 204 -3.68 -16.80 6.45
N VAL A 205 -3.26 -15.86 5.62
CA VAL A 205 -2.97 -16.07 4.20
C VAL A 205 -1.57 -15.56 3.88
N LYS A 206 -0.93 -16.18 2.90
CA LYS A 206 0.34 -15.72 2.35
C LYS A 206 0.12 -15.26 0.92
N MET A 207 0.67 -14.09 0.56
CA MET A 207 0.51 -13.55 -0.79
C MET A 207 1.83 -13.11 -1.41
N ARG A 208 1.87 -13.17 -2.73
CA ARG A 208 2.81 -12.46 -3.59
C ARG A 208 2.00 -11.64 -4.59
N VAL A 209 2.49 -10.47 -4.95
CA VAL A 209 1.76 -9.53 -5.79
C VAL A 209 2.59 -9.13 -7.01
N TRP A 210 1.91 -9.08 -8.15
CA TRP A 210 2.37 -8.38 -9.34
C TRP A 210 1.60 -7.07 -9.45
N GLU A 211 2.27 -5.95 -9.17
CA GLU A 211 1.65 -4.63 -9.19
C GLU A 211 1.67 -4.02 -10.59
N ARG A 212 0.56 -3.40 -10.94
CA ARG A 212 0.34 -2.68 -12.19
C ARG A 212 1.42 -1.62 -12.43
N GLY A 213 2.26 -1.85 -13.44
CA GLY A 213 3.34 -0.95 -13.85
C GLY A 213 4.61 -1.01 -12.99
N SER A 214 4.66 -1.86 -11.96
CA SER A 214 5.80 -1.96 -11.04
C SER A 214 6.43 -3.36 -10.99
N GLY A 215 5.69 -4.40 -11.42
CA GLY A 215 6.14 -5.77 -11.30
C GLY A 215 5.95 -6.36 -9.90
N GLU A 216 6.72 -7.37 -9.53
CA GLU A 216 6.66 -7.95 -8.20
C GLU A 216 7.24 -6.98 -7.16
N THR A 217 6.48 -6.72 -6.09
CA THR A 217 6.87 -5.84 -4.99
C THR A 217 6.87 -6.56 -3.65
N LEU A 218 7.59 -6.00 -2.67
CA LEU A 218 7.68 -6.58 -1.33
C LEU A 218 6.40 -6.38 -0.52
N ALA A 219 5.61 -5.33 -0.82
CA ALA A 219 4.46 -4.95 0.00
C ALA A 219 3.44 -4.09 -0.76
N CYS A 220 2.24 -4.63 -0.95
CA CYS A 220 1.08 -3.91 -1.46
C CYS A 220 -0.02 -3.85 -0.39
N GLY A 221 -0.21 -2.67 0.23
CA GLY A 221 -1.19 -2.52 1.32
C GLY A 221 -2.64 -2.64 0.84
N THR A 222 -2.98 -2.04 -0.31
CA THR A 222 -4.32 -2.17 -0.93
C THR A 222 -4.57 -3.60 -1.40
N GLY A 223 -3.54 -4.28 -1.93
CA GLY A 223 -3.60 -5.70 -2.28
C GLY A 223 -3.90 -6.59 -1.07
N ALA A 224 -3.23 -6.36 0.08
CA ALA A 224 -3.51 -7.10 1.31
C ALA A 224 -4.97 -6.91 1.79
N CYS A 225 -5.50 -5.69 1.68
CA CYS A 225 -6.91 -5.40 1.97
C CYS A 225 -7.85 -6.15 1.02
N ALA A 226 -7.58 -6.10 -0.29
CA ALA A 226 -8.37 -6.78 -1.30
C ALA A 226 -8.34 -8.31 -1.13
N VAL A 227 -7.17 -8.88 -0.80
CA VAL A 227 -6.99 -10.31 -0.47
C VAL A 227 -7.86 -10.72 0.71
N THR A 228 -7.87 -9.93 1.78
CA THR A 228 -8.70 -10.24 2.96
C THR A 228 -10.18 -10.21 2.62
N VAL A 229 -10.65 -9.17 1.92
CA VAL A 229 -12.05 -9.06 1.48
C VAL A 229 -12.44 -10.25 0.60
N ALA A 230 -11.62 -10.56 -0.42
CA ALA A 230 -11.84 -11.69 -1.30
C ALA A 230 -11.85 -13.04 -0.54
N SER A 231 -10.94 -13.21 0.42
CA SER A 231 -10.84 -14.44 1.19
C SER A 231 -12.05 -14.68 2.10
N ILE A 232 -12.62 -13.59 2.66
CA ILE A 232 -13.87 -13.65 3.44
C ILE A 232 -15.06 -13.97 2.51
N LEU A 233 -15.15 -13.34 1.33
CA LEU A 233 -16.22 -13.59 0.35
C LEU A 233 -16.24 -15.03 -0.16
N ASN A 234 -15.07 -15.65 -0.27
CA ASN A 234 -14.90 -17.06 -0.70
C ASN A 234 -14.90 -18.06 0.46
N ASP A 235 -15.22 -17.64 1.69
CA ASP A 235 -15.17 -18.47 2.91
C ASP A 235 -13.82 -19.20 3.11
N LYS A 236 -12.73 -18.61 2.66
CA LYS A 236 -11.37 -19.14 2.85
C LYS A 236 -10.83 -18.83 4.24
N VAL A 237 -11.22 -17.67 4.80
CA VAL A 237 -10.85 -17.23 6.15
C VAL A 237 -12.06 -16.80 6.96
N ASP A 238 -11.89 -16.78 8.28
CA ASP A 238 -12.91 -16.29 9.22
C ASP A 238 -12.73 -14.77 9.41
N GLY A 239 -13.70 -13.99 8.91
CA GLY A 239 -13.72 -12.54 9.02
C GLY A 239 -14.14 -11.99 10.39
N SER A 240 -14.43 -12.83 11.40
CA SER A 240 -14.78 -12.39 12.76
C SER A 240 -13.58 -11.82 13.54
N LYS A 241 -12.36 -12.03 13.04
CA LYS A 241 -11.10 -11.53 13.61
C LYS A 241 -10.22 -10.96 12.50
N PRO A 242 -9.25 -10.10 12.83
CA PRO A 242 -8.27 -9.66 11.85
C PRO A 242 -7.55 -10.84 11.21
N VAL A 243 -7.39 -10.78 9.89
CA VAL A 243 -6.65 -11.75 9.10
C VAL A 243 -5.22 -11.30 8.94
N THR A 244 -4.28 -12.18 9.25
CA THR A 244 -2.86 -11.94 9.00
C THR A 244 -2.57 -12.23 7.53
N VAL A 245 -2.12 -11.21 6.82
CA VAL A 245 -1.64 -11.32 5.44
C VAL A 245 -0.12 -11.26 5.46
N GLN A 246 0.52 -12.38 5.13
CA GLN A 246 1.97 -12.50 5.03
C GLN A 246 2.43 -12.08 3.64
N LEU A 247 3.21 -11.00 3.54
CA LEU A 247 3.83 -10.50 2.32
C LEU A 247 5.35 -10.76 2.35
N LEU A 248 6.05 -10.56 1.25
CA LEU A 248 7.51 -10.73 1.21
C LEU A 248 8.24 -9.78 2.18
N GLY A 249 7.73 -8.56 2.35
CA GLY A 249 8.32 -7.54 3.22
C GLY A 249 7.92 -7.64 4.69
N GLY A 250 6.90 -8.45 5.04
CA GLY A 250 6.39 -8.62 6.41
C GLY A 250 4.88 -8.77 6.47
N ASP A 251 4.34 -8.81 7.67
CA ASP A 251 2.94 -9.12 7.93
C ASP A 251 2.10 -7.85 8.10
N LEU A 252 0.86 -7.91 7.60
CA LEU A 252 -0.21 -6.95 7.86
C LEU A 252 -1.40 -7.66 8.48
N ASN A 253 -2.07 -7.00 9.43
CA ASN A 253 -3.33 -7.48 9.99
C ASN A 253 -4.47 -6.66 9.42
N ILE A 254 -5.39 -7.31 8.73
CA ILE A 254 -6.49 -6.66 8.03
C ILE A 254 -7.81 -7.11 8.65
N SER A 255 -8.69 -6.15 8.95
CA SER A 255 -10.09 -6.43 9.31
C SER A 255 -11.06 -5.74 8.34
N TRP A 256 -12.15 -6.43 8.03
CA TRP A 256 -13.27 -5.87 7.27
C TRP A 256 -14.51 -5.81 8.17
N GLU A 257 -14.80 -4.62 8.67
CA GLU A 257 -16.00 -4.32 9.47
C GLU A 257 -17.20 -4.25 8.52
N ARG A 258 -17.93 -5.37 8.37
CA ARG A 258 -18.94 -5.54 7.33
C ARG A 258 -20.15 -4.63 7.51
N ASP A 259 -20.54 -4.34 8.75
CA ASP A 259 -21.70 -3.49 9.07
C ASP A 259 -21.46 -2.04 8.62
N GLU A 260 -20.24 -1.54 8.76
CA GLU A 260 -19.81 -0.22 8.32
C GLU A 260 -19.26 -0.24 6.89
N ASN A 261 -19.00 -1.42 6.36
CA ASN A 261 -18.31 -1.66 5.10
C ASN A 261 -16.94 -0.96 5.02
N LEU A 262 -16.17 -1.00 6.10
CA LEU A 262 -14.84 -0.39 6.20
C LEU A 262 -13.75 -1.45 6.38
N VAL A 263 -12.64 -1.26 5.66
CA VAL A 263 -11.45 -2.08 5.79
C VAL A 263 -10.40 -1.32 6.58
N TYR A 264 -9.83 -1.97 7.58
CA TYR A 264 -8.73 -1.44 8.39
C TYR A 264 -7.48 -2.29 8.17
N MET A 265 -6.37 -1.60 7.97
CA MET A 265 -5.05 -2.21 7.82
C MET A 265 -4.16 -1.82 9.00
N THR A 266 -3.66 -2.79 9.73
CA THR A 266 -2.72 -2.58 10.84
C THR A 266 -1.36 -3.18 10.48
N GLY A 267 -0.32 -2.38 10.59
CA GLY A 267 1.05 -2.82 10.32
C GLY A 267 2.11 -1.94 10.97
N PRO A 268 3.38 -2.39 10.96
CA PRO A 268 4.49 -1.62 11.49
C PRO A 268 4.90 -0.48 10.55
N ALA A 269 5.66 0.44 11.12
CA ALA A 269 6.45 1.44 10.41
C ALA A 269 7.82 1.52 11.08
N THR A 270 8.88 1.57 10.28
CA THR A 270 10.26 1.49 10.78
C THR A 270 11.07 2.69 10.31
N THR A 271 11.69 3.38 11.26
CA THR A 271 12.74 4.36 10.97
C THR A 271 14.05 3.59 10.74
N VAL A 272 14.75 3.87 9.65
CA VAL A 272 16.03 3.23 9.32
C VAL A 272 17.19 4.10 9.77
N PHE A 273 17.21 5.37 9.33
CA PHE A 273 18.20 6.37 9.73
C PHE A 273 17.75 7.79 9.40
N ASP A 274 18.36 8.76 10.03
CA ASP A 274 18.28 10.17 9.70
C ASP A 274 19.55 10.60 8.93
N GLY A 275 19.40 11.57 8.03
CA GLY A 275 20.50 12.07 7.22
C GLY A 275 20.31 13.50 6.74
N GLU A 276 21.34 14.00 6.08
CA GLU A 276 21.32 15.29 5.40
C GLU A 276 21.94 15.14 4.01
N ILE A 277 21.33 15.76 3.00
CA ILE A 277 21.81 15.73 1.62
C ILE A 277 21.85 17.15 1.05
N ASP A 278 22.92 17.47 0.32
CA ASP A 278 23.03 18.70 -0.44
C ASP A 278 22.23 18.60 -1.76
N LEU A 279 21.35 19.56 -1.98
CA LEU A 279 20.55 19.69 -3.20
C LEU A 279 20.94 20.90 -4.04
N GLY A 280 22.05 21.58 -3.72
CA GLY A 280 22.46 22.86 -4.37
C GLY A 280 22.56 22.74 -5.89
N PHE A 281 22.90 21.58 -6.41
CA PHE A 281 23.02 21.31 -7.86
C PHE A 281 21.69 21.10 -8.60
N LEU A 282 20.58 20.88 -7.89
CA LEU A 282 19.25 20.75 -8.53
C LEU A 282 18.64 22.13 -8.90
N GLY A 283 19.31 23.23 -8.58
CA GLY A 283 18.86 24.60 -8.86
C GLY A 283 19.67 25.30 -9.95
N GLU A 284 20.61 24.61 -10.56
CA GLU A 284 21.38 25.10 -11.74
C GLU A 284 20.76 24.49 -13.02
#